data_84221747ad7cf30f0446a41de0040ee0
#
_entry.id   84221747ad7cf30f0446a41de0040ee0
#
_cell.length_a   1.000
_cell.length_b   1.000
_cell.length_c   1.000
_cell.angle_alpha   90.00
_cell.angle_beta   90.00
_cell.angle_gamma   90.00
#
_symmetry.space_group_name_H-M   'P 1'
#
loop_
_entity.id
_entity.type
_entity.pdbx_description
1 polymer ?
#
loop_
_entity_poly.entity_id
_entity_poly.type
_entity_poly.pdbx_seq_one_letter_code
_entity_poly.pdbx_strand_id
1 'polypeptide(L)'
;AKLQSKLKLILTKYYLPMLQEAGDKQADEITQKAKLLLQPITDVHLYSSNIDDGLEKGDIRFVWLFGAIACFILIIACINFINLSTAKSANRAKEVGLRKVVGSHRINLIKQFLTESLLFSIFSFALGILLAALFLPFFNKLFDKNLSIPWIAWWLFPVMLFAALIIGVIAGLYPSFYLSAFKPIDVLKGQLSKGSRNSVLRNGLVVFQFSTSIILIISTTVIYKQTHYILNKKTGFNKDQVLLIQGTNTLGDKTLSFKNELLKSADIKNVSISDYLPVSGTKRDGNTFYKEGKMKEDIGVSSQKWRVDYDYMHTMEMKIIEGRNFSKDMASDSSATIINKTMAGKLGLKNPIGQRIVNGWETWTVIGVMEDFNFESMKQDVTPLCVVLGNNTSTIVAVKIKTTDTKSVIGYISSLWKGFAPDQPIRYTFLDESFANMYAEVQRTGDIFTAFAVLAIIIACLGLFALSAFMAEQRNKEIGIRKVLGATVSSITAMLSKDFVKLVIISIVIATPIAYWTMTKWLQDFAYRISISWWMIAVAGLAAIMIALITISFQSIKAAIANPMKSLRTE
;
A
#
# COMPACT_ATOMS: atom_id res chain seq x y z
N ALA A 1 26.83 -12.99 20.45
CA ALA A 1 28.21 -13.17 19.98
C ALA A 1 28.70 -14.64 20.11
N LYS A 2 28.68 -15.26 21.31
CA LYS A 2 29.20 -16.60 21.56
C LYS A 2 28.47 -17.73 20.80
N LEU A 3 27.17 -17.65 20.57
CA LEU A 3 26.40 -18.62 19.80
C LEU A 3 26.63 -18.45 18.29
N GLN A 4 26.74 -17.22 17.84
CA GLN A 4 26.96 -16.88 16.44
C GLN A 4 28.34 -17.34 15.93
N SER A 5 29.38 -17.32 16.81
CA SER A 5 30.69 -17.89 16.48
C SER A 5 30.65 -19.42 16.37
N LYS A 6 29.84 -20.11 17.20
CA LYS A 6 29.63 -21.56 17.08
C LYS A 6 28.88 -21.93 15.77
N LEU A 7 27.96 -21.12 15.30
CA LEU A 7 27.26 -21.37 14.03
C LEU A 7 28.20 -21.31 12.82
N LYS A 8 29.24 -20.46 12.86
CA LYS A 8 30.25 -20.44 11.81
C LYS A 8 31.02 -21.77 11.71
N LEU A 9 31.23 -22.46 12.85
CA LEU A 9 31.85 -23.79 12.85
C LEU A 9 30.99 -24.84 12.14
N ILE A 10 29.69 -24.70 12.15
CA ILE A 10 28.79 -25.61 11.42
C ILE A 10 29.02 -25.49 9.91
N LEU A 11 29.16 -24.26 9.39
CA LEU A 11 29.43 -24.04 7.98
C LEU A 11 30.76 -24.68 7.56
N THR A 12 31.83 -24.47 8.33
CA THR A 12 33.15 -25.04 8.03
C THR A 12 33.22 -26.56 8.24
N LYS A 13 32.50 -27.11 9.22
CA LYS A 13 32.55 -28.52 9.55
C LYS A 13 31.68 -29.42 8.68
N TYR A 14 30.53 -28.92 8.25
CA TYR A 14 29.52 -29.73 7.55
C TYR A 14 29.24 -29.23 6.12
N TYR A 15 29.14 -27.92 5.91
CA TYR A 15 28.76 -27.36 4.63
C TYR A 15 29.94 -27.30 3.64
N LEU A 16 31.12 -26.92 4.12
CA LEU A 16 32.33 -26.85 3.30
C LEU A 16 32.72 -28.23 2.70
N PRO A 17 32.80 -29.34 3.50
CA PRO A 17 33.09 -30.66 2.93
C PRO A 17 32.06 -31.10 1.88
N MET A 18 30.78 -30.84 2.14
CA MET A 18 29.69 -31.18 1.22
C MET A 18 29.84 -30.47 -0.13
N LEU A 19 30.21 -29.19 -0.14
CA LEU A 19 30.48 -28.43 -1.36
C LEU A 19 31.74 -28.93 -2.09
N GLN A 20 32.79 -29.30 -1.32
CA GLN A 20 34.03 -29.84 -1.88
C GLN A 20 33.81 -31.22 -2.50
N GLU A 21 33.04 -32.10 -1.86
CA GLU A 21 32.65 -33.39 -2.41
C GLU A 21 31.79 -33.26 -3.69
N ALA A 22 30.94 -32.21 -3.75
CA ALA A 22 30.16 -31.87 -4.94
C ALA A 22 31.03 -31.27 -6.07
N GLY A 23 32.35 -31.07 -5.83
CA GLY A 23 33.27 -30.53 -6.83
C GLY A 23 33.20 -29.03 -7.04
N ASP A 24 32.59 -28.28 -6.12
CA ASP A 24 32.48 -26.82 -6.22
C ASP A 24 33.82 -26.15 -5.91
N LYS A 25 34.42 -25.54 -6.92
CA LYS A 25 35.69 -24.82 -6.80
C LYS A 25 35.64 -23.56 -5.94
N GLN A 26 34.45 -23.05 -5.72
CA GLN A 26 34.22 -21.86 -4.89
C GLN A 26 33.78 -22.19 -3.46
N ALA A 27 33.83 -23.48 -3.07
CA ALA A 27 33.39 -23.95 -1.77
C ALA A 27 33.95 -23.13 -0.59
N ASP A 28 35.25 -22.81 -0.65
CA ASP A 28 35.91 -22.01 0.39
C ASP A 28 35.40 -20.56 0.40
N GLU A 29 35.26 -19.92 -0.77
CA GLU A 29 34.76 -18.56 -0.88
C GLU A 29 33.28 -18.45 -0.46
N ILE A 30 32.44 -19.39 -0.89
CA ILE A 30 31.03 -19.48 -0.50
C ILE A 30 30.93 -19.63 1.03
N THR A 31 31.70 -20.54 1.62
CA THR A 31 31.66 -20.81 3.06
C THR A 31 32.16 -19.62 3.88
N GLN A 32 33.16 -18.89 3.38
CA GLN A 32 33.64 -17.67 4.04
C GLN A 32 32.61 -16.53 4.00
N LYS A 33 31.88 -16.39 2.89
CA LYS A 33 30.82 -15.37 2.70
C LYS A 33 29.51 -15.75 3.36
N ALA A 34 29.22 -17.04 3.50
CA ALA A 34 27.99 -17.53 4.11
C ALA A 34 27.93 -17.16 5.59
N LYS A 35 26.77 -16.70 6.03
CA LYS A 35 26.48 -16.35 7.42
C LYS A 35 25.20 -17.02 7.87
N LEU A 36 25.29 -17.79 8.97
CA LEU A 36 24.10 -18.24 9.68
C LEU A 36 23.70 -17.15 10.67
N LEU A 37 22.55 -16.53 10.43
CA LEU A 37 22.03 -15.46 11.28
C LEU A 37 20.95 -16.04 12.19
N LEU A 38 20.99 -15.66 13.46
CA LEU A 38 19.92 -15.92 14.41
C LEU A 38 19.03 -14.68 14.46
N GLN A 39 17.74 -14.88 14.27
CA GLN A 39 16.74 -13.83 14.40
C GLN A 39 15.79 -14.17 15.55
N PRO A 40 15.48 -13.22 16.46
CA PRO A 40 14.45 -13.41 17.46
C PRO A 40 13.12 -13.74 16.80
N ILE A 41 12.36 -14.66 17.35
CA ILE A 41 11.06 -15.07 16.79
C ILE A 41 10.07 -13.90 16.72
N THR A 42 10.19 -12.94 17.63
CA THR A 42 9.41 -11.70 17.66
C THR A 42 9.65 -10.81 16.44
N ASP A 43 10.82 -10.94 15.81
CA ASP A 43 11.23 -10.10 14.69
C ASP A 43 10.91 -10.74 13.34
N VAL A 44 10.61 -12.04 13.30
CA VAL A 44 10.35 -12.78 12.05
C VAL A 44 9.22 -12.15 11.25
N HIS A 45 8.14 -11.72 11.88
CA HIS A 45 6.99 -11.16 11.18
C HIS A 45 7.28 -9.82 10.49
N LEU A 46 8.01 -8.89 11.15
CA LEU A 46 8.16 -7.51 10.66
C LEU A 46 9.52 -7.22 10.01
N TYR A 47 10.57 -8.00 10.32
CA TYR A 47 11.93 -7.71 9.88
C TYR A 47 12.50 -8.76 8.92
N SER A 48 11.67 -9.66 8.39
CA SER A 48 12.07 -10.72 7.45
C SER A 48 11.41 -10.60 6.09
N SER A 49 10.95 -9.42 5.70
CA SER A 49 10.25 -9.19 4.44
C SER A 49 11.07 -9.54 3.18
N ASN A 50 12.39 -9.64 3.32
CA ASN A 50 13.33 -10.01 2.25
C ASN A 50 13.71 -11.51 2.25
N ILE A 51 13.20 -12.32 3.19
CA ILE A 51 13.45 -13.75 3.26
C ILE A 51 12.20 -14.47 2.76
N ASP A 52 12.33 -15.25 1.69
CA ASP A 52 11.24 -16.10 1.19
C ASP A 52 11.28 -17.47 1.88
N ASP A 53 10.45 -17.65 2.89
CA ASP A 53 10.29 -18.90 3.65
C ASP A 53 8.84 -19.41 3.63
N GLY A 54 7.99 -18.83 2.78
CA GLY A 54 6.58 -19.21 2.63
C GLY A 54 5.67 -18.75 3.77
N LEU A 55 6.17 -17.97 4.75
CA LEU A 55 5.37 -17.41 5.83
C LEU A 55 4.79 -16.05 5.43
N GLU A 56 3.58 -15.75 5.88
CA GLU A 56 3.00 -14.40 5.76
C GLU A 56 3.79 -13.42 6.63
N LYS A 57 4.38 -12.41 6.02
CA LYS A 57 5.21 -11.41 6.68
C LYS A 57 4.66 -10.02 6.43
N GLY A 58 4.79 -9.18 7.46
CA GLY A 58 4.65 -7.74 7.33
C GLY A 58 6.01 -7.07 7.05
N ASP A 59 5.99 -5.77 6.85
CA ASP A 59 7.19 -4.95 6.73
C ASP A 59 7.10 -3.78 7.73
N ILE A 60 8.10 -3.67 8.61
CA ILE A 60 8.20 -2.60 9.61
C ILE A 60 8.14 -1.20 8.98
N ARG A 61 8.58 -1.05 7.73
CA ARG A 61 8.51 0.22 6.99
C ARG A 61 7.08 0.73 6.86
N PHE A 62 6.10 -0.17 6.64
CA PHE A 62 4.68 0.21 6.59
C PHE A 62 4.15 0.66 7.94
N VAL A 63 4.58 0.03 9.04
CA VAL A 63 4.18 0.45 10.39
C VAL A 63 4.62 1.89 10.66
N TRP A 64 5.87 2.21 10.36
CA TRP A 64 6.39 3.58 10.50
C TRP A 64 5.71 4.57 9.56
N LEU A 65 5.44 4.15 8.32
CA LEU A 65 4.77 4.98 7.33
C LEU A 65 3.35 5.34 7.77
N PHE A 66 2.56 4.36 8.18
CA PHE A 66 1.19 4.60 8.66
C PHE A 66 1.18 5.38 9.97
N GLY A 67 2.12 5.12 10.87
CA GLY A 67 2.32 5.91 12.08
C GLY A 67 2.62 7.39 11.78
N ALA A 68 3.47 7.65 10.80
CA ALA A 68 3.77 9.01 10.35
C ALA A 68 2.53 9.70 9.75
N ILE A 69 1.76 9.00 8.90
CA ILE A 69 0.52 9.55 8.32
C ILE A 69 -0.50 9.87 9.42
N ALA A 70 -0.69 8.98 10.39
CA ALA A 70 -1.58 9.21 11.53
C ALA A 70 -1.13 10.43 12.35
N CYS A 71 0.18 10.59 12.57
CA CYS A 71 0.76 11.76 13.21
C CYS A 71 0.48 13.05 12.41
N PHE A 72 0.64 13.04 11.10
CA PHE A 72 0.30 14.19 10.25
C PHE A 72 -1.18 14.56 10.32
N ILE A 73 -2.08 13.58 10.31
CA ILE A 73 -3.52 13.82 10.45
C ILE A 73 -3.84 14.46 11.81
N LEU A 74 -3.20 13.97 12.87
CA LEU A 74 -3.34 14.56 14.20
C LEU A 74 -2.81 15.99 14.26
N ILE A 75 -1.68 16.27 13.62
CA ILE A 75 -1.13 17.63 13.49
C ILE A 75 -2.12 18.53 12.74
N ILE A 76 -2.73 18.06 11.66
CA ILE A 76 -3.76 18.80 10.91
C ILE A 76 -4.97 19.12 11.82
N ALA A 77 -5.40 18.18 12.65
CA ALA A 77 -6.48 18.40 13.61
C ALA A 77 -6.10 19.46 14.65
N CYS A 78 -4.89 19.42 15.20
CA CYS A 78 -4.36 20.46 16.10
C CYS A 78 -4.29 21.83 15.41
N ILE A 79 -3.83 21.87 14.15
CA ILE A 79 -3.78 23.09 13.35
C ILE A 79 -5.18 23.70 13.19
N ASN A 80 -6.20 22.87 12.91
CA ASN A 80 -7.57 23.34 12.80
C ASN A 80 -8.08 23.94 14.11
N PHE A 81 -7.78 23.30 15.24
CA PHE A 81 -8.12 23.84 16.55
C PHE A 81 -7.43 25.18 16.81
N ILE A 82 -6.12 25.29 16.53
CA ILE A 82 -5.34 26.54 16.67
C ILE A 82 -5.92 27.64 15.77
N ASN A 83 -6.20 27.34 14.51
CA ASN A 83 -6.77 28.29 13.57
C ASN A 83 -8.13 28.80 14.03
N LEU A 84 -9.02 27.90 14.48
CA LEU A 84 -10.35 28.24 14.94
C LEU A 84 -10.33 29.02 16.26
N SER A 85 -9.52 28.60 17.25
CA SER A 85 -9.33 29.29 18.53
C SER A 85 -8.75 30.69 18.30
N THR A 86 -7.76 30.82 17.42
CA THR A 86 -7.15 32.11 17.09
C THR A 86 -8.13 33.01 16.35
N ALA A 87 -8.93 32.45 15.46
CA ALA A 87 -9.98 33.15 14.73
C ALA A 87 -11.02 33.75 15.70
N LYS A 88 -11.56 32.93 16.62
CA LYS A 88 -12.51 33.38 17.64
C LYS A 88 -11.92 34.35 18.69
N SER A 89 -10.59 34.46 18.72
CA SER A 89 -9.88 35.33 19.72
C SER A 89 -10.22 36.80 19.58
N ALA A 90 -10.53 37.29 18.35
CA ALA A 90 -10.93 38.67 18.15
C ALA A 90 -12.23 39.03 18.88
N ASN A 91 -13.19 38.09 18.94
CA ASN A 91 -14.45 38.30 19.68
C ASN A 91 -14.25 38.22 21.20
N ARG A 92 -13.28 37.41 21.67
CA ARG A 92 -12.91 37.30 23.11
C ARG A 92 -11.94 38.39 23.58
N ALA A 93 -11.33 39.14 22.65
CA ALA A 93 -10.37 40.18 23.03
C ALA A 93 -10.98 41.26 23.94
N LYS A 94 -12.24 41.68 23.69
CA LYS A 94 -12.97 42.63 24.51
C LYS A 94 -13.13 42.12 25.96
N GLU A 95 -13.52 40.86 26.12
CA GLU A 95 -13.64 40.17 27.42
C GLU A 95 -12.29 40.10 28.15
N VAL A 96 -11.22 39.71 27.48
CA VAL A 96 -9.86 39.66 28.03
C VAL A 96 -9.38 41.05 28.43
N GLY A 97 -9.63 42.05 27.59
CA GLY A 97 -9.31 43.44 27.87
C GLY A 97 -10.01 43.94 29.16
N LEU A 98 -11.31 43.70 29.25
CA LEU A 98 -12.12 44.08 30.45
C LEU A 98 -11.61 43.39 31.71
N ARG A 99 -11.37 42.07 31.66
CA ARG A 99 -10.85 41.32 32.82
C ARG A 99 -9.49 41.82 33.30
N LYS A 100 -8.62 42.23 32.37
CA LYS A 100 -7.33 42.82 32.71
C LYS A 100 -7.46 44.20 33.37
N VAL A 101 -8.42 45.02 32.93
CA VAL A 101 -8.71 46.32 33.56
C VAL A 101 -9.23 46.15 34.99
N VAL A 102 -10.01 45.08 35.23
CA VAL A 102 -10.53 44.71 36.56
C VAL A 102 -9.50 43.99 37.43
N GLY A 103 -8.22 43.86 36.96
CA GLY A 103 -7.10 43.34 37.75
C GLY A 103 -6.75 41.86 37.52
N SER A 104 -7.27 41.19 36.49
CA SER A 104 -6.91 39.81 36.21
C SER A 104 -5.47 39.69 35.70
N HIS A 105 -4.66 38.85 36.36
CA HIS A 105 -3.29 38.57 35.94
C HIS A 105 -3.23 37.72 34.65
N ARG A 106 -2.22 37.97 33.84
CA ARG A 106 -1.98 37.23 32.58
C ARG A 106 -1.94 35.70 32.77
N ILE A 107 -1.35 35.23 33.85
CA ILE A 107 -1.23 33.80 34.17
C ILE A 107 -2.59 33.13 34.39
N ASN A 108 -3.56 33.82 34.95
CA ASN A 108 -4.90 33.28 35.18
C ASN A 108 -5.65 33.10 33.87
N LEU A 109 -5.47 34.01 32.92
CA LEU A 109 -6.02 33.90 31.57
C LEU A 109 -5.38 32.73 30.80
N ILE A 110 -4.04 32.55 30.90
CA ILE A 110 -3.34 31.40 30.30
C ILE A 110 -3.90 30.11 30.88
N LYS A 111 -3.99 29.99 32.21
CA LYS A 111 -4.55 28.78 32.85
C LYS A 111 -5.97 28.50 32.39
N GLN A 112 -6.82 29.51 32.32
CA GLN A 112 -8.21 29.36 31.86
C GLN A 112 -8.30 28.81 30.42
N PHE A 113 -7.59 29.44 29.46
CA PHE A 113 -7.62 29.01 28.07
C PHE A 113 -6.97 27.63 27.85
N LEU A 114 -5.93 27.33 28.64
CA LEU A 114 -5.30 26.02 28.61
C LEU A 114 -6.23 24.94 29.15
N THR A 115 -6.92 25.21 30.28
CA THR A 115 -7.94 24.29 30.84
C THR A 115 -9.08 24.05 29.86
N GLU A 116 -9.56 25.10 29.18
CA GLU A 116 -10.58 24.97 28.12
C GLU A 116 -10.10 24.06 27.01
N SER A 117 -8.87 24.24 26.54
CA SER A 117 -8.26 23.38 25.50
C SER A 117 -8.10 21.92 25.94
N LEU A 118 -7.70 21.70 27.19
CA LEU A 118 -7.59 20.35 27.78
C LEU A 118 -8.95 19.65 27.84
N LEU A 119 -10.00 20.36 28.29
CA LEU A 119 -11.36 19.80 28.30
C LEU A 119 -11.82 19.42 26.89
N PHE A 120 -11.64 20.29 25.90
CA PHE A 120 -11.96 19.97 24.51
C PHE A 120 -11.18 18.76 24.01
N SER A 121 -9.90 18.66 24.36
CA SER A 121 -9.07 17.52 23.97
C SER A 121 -9.58 16.20 24.57
N ILE A 122 -9.89 16.18 25.87
CA ILE A 122 -10.42 14.99 26.56
C ILE A 122 -11.75 14.55 25.94
N PHE A 123 -12.69 15.47 25.72
CA PHE A 123 -13.97 15.17 25.08
C PHE A 123 -13.77 14.64 23.63
N SER A 124 -12.85 15.25 22.87
CA SER A 124 -12.52 14.82 21.51
C SER A 124 -11.93 13.42 21.48
N PHE A 125 -11.06 13.08 22.43
CA PHE A 125 -10.51 11.73 22.57
C PHE A 125 -11.60 10.71 22.93
N ALA A 126 -12.47 11.03 23.89
CA ALA A 126 -13.59 10.16 24.25
C ALA A 126 -14.52 9.88 23.04
N LEU A 127 -14.86 10.93 22.29
CA LEU A 127 -15.65 10.80 21.07
C LEU A 127 -14.89 10.02 19.99
N GLY A 128 -13.57 10.26 19.86
CA GLY A 128 -12.71 9.54 18.92
C GLY A 128 -12.67 8.04 19.19
N ILE A 129 -12.56 7.64 20.46
CA ILE A 129 -12.61 6.23 20.89
C ILE A 129 -13.98 5.61 20.56
N LEU A 130 -15.06 6.34 20.84
CA LEU A 130 -16.41 5.89 20.51
C LEU A 130 -16.58 5.65 19.01
N LEU A 131 -16.14 6.60 18.18
CA LEU A 131 -16.16 6.47 16.73
C LEU A 131 -15.27 5.31 16.25
N ALA A 132 -14.07 5.16 16.82
CA ALA A 132 -13.18 4.05 16.49
C ALA A 132 -13.85 2.70 16.80
N ALA A 133 -14.50 2.55 17.95
CA ALA A 133 -15.23 1.34 18.31
C ALA A 133 -16.41 1.06 17.35
N LEU A 134 -17.12 2.11 16.94
CA LEU A 134 -18.24 2.00 16.00
C LEU A 134 -17.79 1.56 14.59
N PHE A 135 -16.68 2.12 14.09
CA PHE A 135 -16.16 1.81 12.76
C PHE A 135 -15.26 0.58 12.70
N LEU A 136 -14.80 0.05 13.83
CA LEU A 136 -13.88 -1.08 13.89
C LEU A 136 -14.41 -2.35 13.19
N PRO A 137 -15.70 -2.75 13.33
CA PRO A 137 -16.24 -3.91 12.62
C PRO A 137 -16.21 -3.74 11.09
N PHE A 138 -16.49 -2.50 10.62
CA PHE A 138 -16.41 -2.18 9.19
C PHE A 138 -14.97 -2.23 8.70
N PHE A 139 -14.02 -1.69 9.47
CA PHE A 139 -12.59 -1.74 9.19
C PHE A 139 -12.10 -3.20 9.13
N ASN A 140 -12.46 -4.02 10.10
CA ASN A 140 -12.08 -5.43 10.13
C ASN A 140 -12.56 -6.19 8.89
N LYS A 141 -13.81 -5.94 8.47
CA LYS A 141 -14.36 -6.55 7.25
C LYS A 141 -13.65 -6.06 5.98
N LEU A 142 -13.32 -4.77 5.89
CA LEU A 142 -12.68 -4.18 4.71
C LEU A 142 -11.24 -4.68 4.52
N PHE A 143 -10.50 -4.86 5.62
CA PHE A 143 -9.07 -5.22 5.58
C PHE A 143 -8.80 -6.69 5.96
N ASP A 144 -9.86 -7.49 6.11
CA ASP A 144 -9.78 -8.90 6.53
C ASP A 144 -8.88 -9.07 7.77
N LYS A 145 -9.19 -8.29 8.82
CA LYS A 145 -8.49 -8.31 10.09
C LYS A 145 -9.46 -8.54 11.25
N ASN A 146 -8.95 -9.04 12.34
CA ASN A 146 -9.68 -9.26 13.58
C ASN A 146 -9.11 -8.40 14.70
N LEU A 147 -9.13 -7.08 14.49
CA LEU A 147 -8.67 -6.12 15.50
C LEU A 147 -9.76 -5.93 16.56
N SER A 148 -9.34 -5.81 17.80
CA SER A 148 -10.21 -5.48 18.92
C SER A 148 -9.56 -4.42 19.80
N ILE A 149 -10.38 -3.56 20.41
CA ILE A 149 -9.88 -2.60 21.39
C ILE A 149 -9.70 -3.35 22.72
N PRO A 150 -8.50 -3.34 23.31
CA PRO A 150 -8.24 -4.10 24.54
C PRO A 150 -8.81 -3.35 25.78
N TRP A 151 -10.14 -3.32 25.89
CA TRP A 151 -10.83 -2.59 26.96
C TRP A 151 -10.40 -2.98 28.37
N ILE A 152 -9.96 -4.21 28.56
CA ILE A 152 -9.56 -4.77 29.88
C ILE A 152 -8.11 -4.41 30.22
N ALA A 153 -7.33 -3.91 29.23
CA ALA A 153 -5.93 -3.57 29.47
C ALA A 153 -5.81 -2.32 30.35
N TRP A 154 -5.26 -2.47 31.53
CA TRP A 154 -5.10 -1.40 32.54
C TRP A 154 -4.34 -0.17 32.03
N TRP A 155 -3.42 -0.36 31.09
CA TRP A 155 -2.61 0.71 30.51
C TRP A 155 -3.35 1.57 29.47
N LEU A 156 -4.45 1.07 28.88
CA LEU A 156 -5.13 1.73 27.78
C LEU A 156 -5.64 3.12 28.17
N PHE A 157 -6.43 3.21 29.24
CA PHE A 157 -7.02 4.47 29.67
C PHE A 157 -5.99 5.50 30.15
N PRO A 158 -4.97 5.15 30.97
CA PRO A 158 -3.88 6.06 31.31
C PRO A 158 -3.12 6.60 30.11
N VAL A 159 -2.78 5.75 29.14
CA VAL A 159 -2.07 6.18 27.91
C VAL A 159 -2.93 7.12 27.08
N MET A 160 -4.21 6.81 26.90
CA MET A 160 -5.14 7.67 26.14
C MET A 160 -5.37 9.02 26.85
N LEU A 161 -5.53 9.02 28.16
CA LEU A 161 -5.63 10.27 28.93
C LEU A 161 -4.35 11.10 28.81
N PHE A 162 -3.19 10.48 28.94
CA PHE A 162 -1.90 11.16 28.79
C PHE A 162 -1.73 11.75 27.38
N ALA A 163 -2.10 11.02 26.34
CA ALA A 163 -2.10 11.51 24.96
C ALA A 163 -3.06 12.70 24.78
N ALA A 164 -4.28 12.60 25.33
CA ALA A 164 -5.25 13.71 25.30
C ALA A 164 -4.72 14.95 25.99
N LEU A 165 -4.05 14.82 27.16
CA LEU A 165 -3.44 15.92 27.88
C LEU A 165 -2.30 16.57 27.09
N ILE A 166 -1.39 15.76 26.51
CA ILE A 166 -0.28 16.29 25.70
C ILE A 166 -0.83 17.09 24.50
N ILE A 167 -1.79 16.53 23.77
CA ILE A 167 -2.37 17.17 22.59
C ILE A 167 -3.14 18.42 22.99
N GLY A 168 -3.91 18.38 24.10
CA GLY A 168 -4.61 19.54 24.61
C GLY A 168 -3.66 20.68 25.00
N VAL A 169 -2.49 20.35 25.60
CA VAL A 169 -1.44 21.33 25.91
C VAL A 169 -0.85 21.90 24.61
N ILE A 170 -0.40 21.06 23.68
CA ILE A 170 0.25 21.51 22.42
C ILE A 170 -0.71 22.41 21.62
N ALA A 171 -1.95 21.98 21.44
CA ALA A 171 -2.95 22.74 20.71
C ALA A 171 -3.39 24.04 21.44
N GLY A 172 -3.41 24.02 22.79
CA GLY A 172 -3.83 25.13 23.62
C GLY A 172 -2.75 26.15 23.91
N LEU A 173 -1.46 25.79 23.85
CA LEU A 173 -0.35 26.72 24.19
C LEU A 173 -0.41 27.99 23.35
N TYR A 174 -0.41 27.86 22.02
CA TYR A 174 -0.38 29.05 21.16
C TYR A 174 -1.59 29.98 21.37
N PRO A 175 -2.86 29.51 21.33
CA PRO A 175 -4.01 30.37 21.62
C PRO A 175 -3.96 31.03 23.00
N SER A 176 -3.53 30.29 24.04
CA SER A 176 -3.48 30.80 25.41
C SER A 176 -2.48 31.93 25.57
N PHE A 177 -1.27 31.78 25.06
CA PHE A 177 -0.27 32.84 25.08
C PHE A 177 -0.67 34.04 24.21
N TYR A 178 -1.27 33.79 23.07
CA TYR A 178 -1.71 34.81 22.13
C TYR A 178 -2.83 35.68 22.73
N LEU A 179 -3.92 35.05 23.21
CA LEU A 179 -5.05 35.76 23.83
C LEU A 179 -4.64 36.53 25.07
N SER A 180 -3.79 35.94 25.90
CA SER A 180 -3.31 36.59 27.12
C SER A 180 -2.37 37.77 26.87
N ALA A 181 -1.84 37.94 25.65
CA ALA A 181 -0.93 39.03 25.30
C ALA A 181 -1.62 40.34 24.93
N PHE A 182 -2.94 40.35 24.68
CA PHE A 182 -3.67 41.58 24.31
C PHE A 182 -3.55 42.68 25.35
N LYS A 183 -3.24 43.90 24.88
CA LYS A 183 -3.20 45.10 25.70
C LYS A 183 -4.61 45.69 25.80
N PRO A 184 -5.12 46.03 27.01
CA PRO A 184 -6.46 46.58 27.19
C PRO A 184 -6.72 47.85 26.37
N ILE A 185 -5.71 48.69 26.21
CA ILE A 185 -5.83 49.98 25.52
C ILE A 185 -6.06 49.80 24.01
N ASP A 186 -5.41 48.77 23.38
CA ASP A 186 -5.52 48.48 21.95
C ASP A 186 -6.90 47.87 21.64
N VAL A 187 -7.42 47.09 22.59
CA VAL A 187 -8.74 46.46 22.52
C VAL A 187 -9.88 47.44 22.62
N LEU A 188 -9.78 48.38 23.57
CA LEU A 188 -10.81 49.40 23.80
C LEU A 188 -10.83 50.48 22.72
N LYS A 189 -9.69 50.77 22.07
CA LYS A 189 -9.59 51.70 20.95
C LYS A 189 -9.99 51.08 19.59
N GLY A 190 -10.40 49.79 19.54
CA GLY A 190 -10.82 49.12 18.31
C GLY A 190 -9.70 48.88 17.30
N GLN A 191 -8.43 49.03 17.69
CA GLN A 191 -7.26 48.90 16.80
C GLN A 191 -6.77 47.44 16.61
N LEU A 192 -7.63 46.45 16.86
CA LEU A 192 -7.29 45.03 16.75
C LEU A 192 -6.97 44.55 15.32
N SER A 193 -7.17 45.40 14.30
CA SER A 193 -7.08 44.99 12.88
C SER A 193 -5.68 44.99 12.28
N LYS A 194 -4.63 45.43 12.99
CA LYS A 194 -3.26 45.57 12.43
C LYS A 194 -2.32 44.41 12.75
N GLY A 195 -2.79 43.20 12.97
CA GLY A 195 -1.97 42.01 13.26
C GLY A 195 -1.50 41.27 12.02
N SER A 196 -0.69 41.89 11.16
CA SER A 196 -0.11 41.27 9.94
C SER A 196 0.71 39.99 10.25
N ARG A 197 1.29 39.88 11.46
CA ARG A 197 2.12 38.76 11.89
C ARG A 197 1.34 37.45 12.07
N ASN A 198 0.03 37.52 12.37
CA ASN A 198 -0.82 36.37 12.62
C ASN A 198 -1.34 35.73 11.32
N SER A 199 -1.42 36.51 10.24
CA SER A 199 -1.83 35.97 8.96
C SER A 199 -0.79 35.03 8.39
N VAL A 200 0.50 35.29 8.64
CA VAL A 200 1.62 34.46 8.13
C VAL A 200 1.61 33.06 8.76
N LEU A 201 1.48 32.96 10.10
CA LEU A 201 1.43 31.65 10.77
C LEU A 201 0.22 30.85 10.30
N ARG A 202 -0.97 31.45 10.32
CA ARG A 202 -2.21 30.80 9.89
C ARG A 202 -2.13 30.34 8.43
N ASN A 203 -1.62 31.19 7.53
CA ASN A 203 -1.45 30.83 6.14
C ASN A 203 -0.45 29.67 5.96
N GLY A 204 0.67 29.69 6.72
CA GLY A 204 1.63 28.60 6.74
C GLY A 204 1.02 27.27 7.22
N LEU A 205 0.18 27.32 8.24
CA LEU A 205 -0.53 26.13 8.75
C LEU A 205 -1.54 25.58 7.72
N VAL A 206 -2.25 26.46 7.00
CA VAL A 206 -3.15 26.06 5.90
C VAL A 206 -2.35 25.45 4.75
N VAL A 207 -1.22 26.07 4.37
CA VAL A 207 -0.33 25.51 3.33
C VAL A 207 0.17 24.13 3.72
N PHE A 208 0.63 23.93 4.96
CA PHE A 208 1.06 22.63 5.46
C PHE A 208 -0.05 21.58 5.36
N GLN A 209 -1.27 21.93 5.80
CA GLN A 209 -2.44 21.06 5.78
C GLN A 209 -2.81 20.63 4.35
N PHE A 210 -2.89 21.57 3.39
CA PHE A 210 -3.16 21.23 2.00
C PHE A 210 -2.01 20.49 1.34
N SER A 211 -0.76 20.83 1.64
CA SER A 211 0.40 20.10 1.14
C SER A 211 0.36 18.63 1.53
N THR A 212 0.07 18.33 2.81
CA THR A 212 -0.07 16.94 3.29
C THR A 212 -1.21 16.23 2.57
N SER A 213 -2.39 16.85 2.44
CA SER A 213 -3.53 16.26 1.73
C SER A 213 -3.20 15.98 0.25
N ILE A 214 -2.52 16.90 -0.43
CA ILE A 214 -2.12 16.73 -1.85
C ILE A 214 -1.10 15.60 -1.99
N ILE A 215 -0.12 15.49 -1.09
CA ILE A 215 0.84 14.38 -1.07
C ILE A 215 0.10 13.05 -0.96
N LEU A 216 -0.88 12.94 -0.06
CA LEU A 216 -1.67 11.72 0.10
C LEU A 216 -2.49 11.40 -1.15
N ILE A 217 -3.11 12.39 -1.80
CA ILE A 217 -3.88 12.18 -3.04
C ILE A 217 -2.97 11.69 -4.17
N ILE A 218 -1.79 12.31 -4.36
CA ILE A 218 -0.82 11.89 -5.37
C ILE A 218 -0.35 10.46 -5.08
N SER A 219 0.01 10.15 -3.82
CA SER A 219 0.48 8.83 -3.41
C SER A 219 -0.58 7.77 -3.66
N THR A 220 -1.82 8.01 -3.26
CA THR A 220 -2.95 7.11 -3.53
C THR A 220 -3.15 6.86 -5.02
N THR A 221 -3.08 7.93 -5.84
CA THR A 221 -3.23 7.80 -7.31
C THR A 221 -2.12 6.96 -7.92
N VAL A 222 -0.87 7.16 -7.48
CA VAL A 222 0.29 6.38 -7.96
C VAL A 222 0.18 4.93 -7.54
N ILE A 223 -0.15 4.64 -6.27
CA ILE A 223 -0.30 3.26 -5.77
C ILE A 223 -1.42 2.55 -6.53
N TYR A 224 -2.58 3.19 -6.70
CA TYR A 224 -3.70 2.61 -7.45
C TYR A 224 -3.31 2.29 -8.90
N LYS A 225 -2.64 3.21 -9.60
CA LYS A 225 -2.18 3.01 -10.98
C LYS A 225 -1.13 1.90 -11.08
N GLN A 226 -0.19 1.83 -10.15
CA GLN A 226 0.82 0.77 -10.10
C GLN A 226 0.17 -0.60 -9.89
N THR A 227 -0.75 -0.72 -8.95
CA THR A 227 -1.49 -1.95 -8.67
C THR A 227 -2.29 -2.39 -9.91
N HIS A 228 -3.04 -1.47 -10.50
CA HIS A 228 -3.81 -1.74 -11.72
C HIS A 228 -2.90 -2.16 -12.89
N TYR A 229 -1.73 -1.52 -13.05
CA TYR A 229 -0.75 -1.89 -14.06
C TYR A 229 -0.25 -3.33 -13.87
N ILE A 230 0.12 -3.72 -12.64
CA ILE A 230 0.60 -5.06 -12.32
C ILE A 230 -0.48 -6.12 -12.60
N LEU A 231 -1.70 -5.90 -12.13
CA LEU A 231 -2.79 -6.87 -12.25
C LEU A 231 -3.23 -7.10 -13.71
N ASN A 232 -3.10 -6.07 -14.56
CA ASN A 232 -3.53 -6.12 -15.96
C ASN A 232 -2.37 -6.29 -16.96
N LYS A 233 -1.12 -6.35 -16.49
CA LYS A 233 0.02 -6.62 -17.36
C LYS A 233 -0.05 -8.04 -17.91
N LYS A 234 0.32 -8.20 -19.18
CA LYS A 234 0.52 -9.54 -19.78
C LYS A 234 1.60 -10.28 -18.99
N THR A 235 1.23 -11.40 -18.42
CA THR A 235 2.08 -12.18 -17.52
C THR A 235 2.97 -13.18 -18.25
N GLY A 236 2.73 -13.44 -19.55
CA GLY A 236 3.40 -14.49 -20.34
C GLY A 236 2.74 -15.86 -20.20
N PHE A 237 1.69 -15.96 -19.37
CA PHE A 237 0.79 -17.11 -19.25
C PHE A 237 -0.65 -16.63 -19.13
N ASN A 238 -1.62 -17.52 -19.38
CA ASN A 238 -3.03 -17.19 -19.22
C ASN A 238 -3.53 -17.66 -17.85
N LYS A 239 -3.90 -16.69 -16.99
CA LYS A 239 -4.45 -16.94 -15.65
C LYS A 239 -5.97 -17.07 -15.65
N ASP A 240 -6.64 -16.57 -16.71
CA ASP A 240 -8.10 -16.49 -16.75
C ASP A 240 -8.71 -17.88 -16.92
N GLN A 241 -9.79 -18.16 -16.21
CA GLN A 241 -10.52 -19.42 -16.32
C GLN A 241 -9.68 -20.68 -16.04
N VAL A 242 -8.65 -20.60 -15.19
CA VAL A 242 -7.88 -21.75 -14.72
C VAL A 242 -8.24 -22.02 -13.27
N LEU A 243 -8.91 -23.16 -13.04
CA LEU A 243 -9.25 -23.66 -11.71
C LEU A 243 -8.12 -24.54 -11.18
N LEU A 244 -7.65 -24.29 -9.98
CA LEU A 244 -6.62 -25.05 -9.28
C LEU A 244 -7.26 -25.93 -8.22
N ILE A 245 -7.25 -27.24 -8.39
CA ILE A 245 -7.73 -28.22 -7.42
C ILE A 245 -6.55 -28.63 -6.56
N GLN A 246 -6.64 -28.36 -5.24
CA GLN A 246 -5.57 -28.60 -4.28
C GLN A 246 -5.75 -29.94 -3.55
N GLY A 247 -4.64 -30.50 -3.04
CA GLY A 247 -4.67 -31.72 -2.25
C GLY A 247 -4.88 -32.99 -3.06
N THR A 248 -4.64 -32.95 -4.37
CA THR A 248 -4.81 -34.10 -5.28
C THR A 248 -3.78 -35.21 -5.06
N ASN A 249 -2.73 -34.98 -4.26
CA ASN A 249 -1.80 -36.02 -3.79
C ASN A 249 -2.51 -37.13 -2.99
N THR A 250 -3.66 -36.85 -2.38
CA THR A 250 -4.46 -37.84 -1.67
C THR A 250 -5.10 -38.89 -2.59
N LEU A 251 -5.20 -38.57 -3.87
CA LEU A 251 -5.66 -39.51 -4.90
C LEU A 251 -4.60 -40.55 -5.27
N GLY A 252 -3.32 -40.29 -4.98
CA GLY A 252 -2.21 -41.17 -5.33
C GLY A 252 -2.22 -41.50 -6.83
N ASP A 253 -2.14 -42.79 -7.16
CA ASP A 253 -2.14 -43.30 -8.55
C ASP A 253 -3.44 -42.98 -9.31
N LYS A 254 -4.54 -42.68 -8.62
CA LYS A 254 -5.82 -42.31 -9.24
C LYS A 254 -5.84 -40.88 -9.81
N THR A 255 -4.80 -40.07 -9.55
CA THR A 255 -4.75 -38.68 -10.04
C THR A 255 -4.83 -38.61 -11.59
N LEU A 256 -4.15 -39.53 -12.29
CA LEU A 256 -4.23 -39.59 -13.74
C LEU A 256 -5.62 -39.99 -14.23
N SER A 257 -6.28 -40.93 -13.56
CA SER A 257 -7.66 -41.30 -13.87
C SER A 257 -8.62 -40.16 -13.64
N PHE A 258 -8.46 -39.41 -12.55
CA PHE A 258 -9.22 -38.20 -12.27
C PHE A 258 -9.03 -37.14 -13.36
N LYS A 259 -7.79 -36.87 -13.80
CA LYS A 259 -7.51 -35.99 -14.94
C LYS A 259 -8.25 -36.42 -16.20
N ASN A 260 -8.21 -37.72 -16.54
CA ASN A 260 -8.85 -38.25 -17.73
C ASN A 260 -10.38 -38.13 -17.67
N GLU A 261 -10.99 -38.33 -16.50
CA GLU A 261 -12.41 -38.11 -16.30
C GLU A 261 -12.79 -36.63 -16.46
N LEU A 262 -12.00 -35.70 -15.93
CA LEU A 262 -12.20 -34.27 -16.13
C LEU A 262 -12.24 -33.88 -17.61
N LEU A 263 -11.33 -34.45 -18.42
CA LEU A 263 -11.23 -34.18 -19.86
C LEU A 263 -12.42 -34.69 -20.69
N LYS A 264 -13.31 -35.53 -20.13
CA LYS A 264 -14.54 -35.96 -20.82
C LYS A 264 -15.60 -34.84 -20.88
N SER A 265 -15.51 -33.83 -20.02
CA SER A 265 -16.43 -32.70 -20.05
C SER A 265 -16.13 -31.77 -21.23
N ALA A 266 -17.17 -31.40 -21.99
CA ALA A 266 -17.06 -30.45 -23.10
C ALA A 266 -16.67 -29.03 -22.64
N ASP A 267 -16.94 -28.69 -21.38
CA ASP A 267 -16.67 -27.40 -20.77
C ASP A 267 -15.21 -27.24 -20.30
N ILE A 268 -14.44 -28.32 -20.30
CA ILE A 268 -13.03 -28.33 -19.92
C ILE A 268 -12.16 -28.39 -21.19
N LYS A 269 -11.24 -27.43 -21.30
CA LYS A 269 -10.33 -27.32 -22.45
C LYS A 269 -9.10 -28.21 -22.30
N ASN A 270 -8.43 -28.07 -21.16
CA ASN A 270 -7.20 -28.78 -20.84
C ASN A 270 -7.11 -29.03 -19.33
N VAL A 271 -6.35 -30.03 -18.94
CA VAL A 271 -6.04 -30.35 -17.54
C VAL A 271 -4.55 -30.71 -17.43
N SER A 272 -3.88 -30.14 -16.46
CA SER A 272 -2.47 -30.41 -16.15
C SER A 272 -2.30 -30.77 -14.69
N ILE A 273 -1.32 -31.63 -14.41
CA ILE A 273 -0.93 -32.07 -13.07
C ILE A 273 0.46 -31.51 -12.77
N SER A 274 0.56 -30.59 -11.81
CA SER A 274 1.84 -30.00 -11.40
C SER A 274 1.75 -29.29 -10.06
N ASP A 275 2.83 -29.34 -9.27
CA ASP A 275 3.01 -28.53 -8.07
C ASP A 275 3.56 -27.13 -8.37
N TYR A 276 4.10 -26.96 -9.57
CA TYR A 276 4.78 -25.75 -10.00
C TYR A 276 3.81 -24.88 -10.81
N LEU A 277 3.40 -23.78 -10.23
CA LEU A 277 2.50 -22.83 -10.87
C LEU A 277 3.11 -21.41 -10.87
N PRO A 278 2.70 -20.56 -11.82
CA PRO A 278 3.21 -19.19 -11.95
C PRO A 278 2.60 -18.22 -10.91
N VAL A 279 2.45 -18.70 -9.67
CA VAL A 279 1.94 -17.90 -8.53
C VAL A 279 2.69 -18.28 -7.26
N SER A 280 2.72 -17.38 -6.27
CA SER A 280 3.31 -17.68 -4.95
C SER A 280 2.54 -18.77 -4.21
N GLY A 281 3.18 -19.36 -3.19
CA GLY A 281 2.56 -20.42 -2.38
C GLY A 281 2.55 -21.80 -3.05
N THR A 282 3.21 -21.96 -4.20
CA THR A 282 3.43 -23.25 -4.86
C THR A 282 4.88 -23.69 -4.74
N LYS A 283 5.15 -24.94 -5.10
CA LYS A 283 6.50 -25.52 -4.98
C LYS A 283 7.54 -24.73 -5.77
N ARG A 284 8.75 -24.63 -5.23
CA ARG A 284 9.94 -24.07 -5.87
C ARG A 284 11.10 -25.08 -5.75
N ASP A 285 11.94 -25.16 -6.76
CA ASP A 285 13.10 -26.05 -6.81
C ASP A 285 14.28 -25.28 -7.44
N GLY A 286 15.05 -24.62 -6.59
CA GLY A 286 16.22 -23.83 -6.98
C GLY A 286 17.42 -24.73 -7.27
N ASN A 287 18.02 -24.56 -8.44
CA ASN A 287 19.18 -25.31 -8.92
C ASN A 287 20.16 -24.37 -9.62
N THR A 288 21.43 -24.77 -9.69
CA THR A 288 22.44 -24.09 -10.51
C THR A 288 22.70 -24.91 -11.77
N PHE A 289 22.60 -24.26 -12.92
CA PHE A 289 22.78 -24.89 -14.23
C PHE A 289 24.01 -24.36 -14.93
N TYR A 290 24.63 -25.27 -15.71
CA TYR A 290 25.82 -25.01 -16.49
C TYR A 290 25.61 -25.52 -17.93
N LYS A 291 26.38 -25.00 -18.87
CA LYS A 291 26.56 -25.71 -20.17
C LYS A 291 27.27 -27.04 -19.93
N GLU A 292 26.95 -28.05 -20.69
CA GLU A 292 27.67 -29.31 -20.61
C GLU A 292 29.20 -29.09 -20.81
N GLY A 293 29.98 -29.72 -19.95
CA GLY A 293 31.45 -29.59 -19.94
C GLY A 293 31.98 -28.31 -19.29
N LYS A 294 31.14 -27.32 -18.96
CA LYS A 294 31.57 -26.04 -18.37
C LYS A 294 31.38 -25.92 -16.85
N MET A 295 30.85 -26.93 -16.20
CA MET A 295 30.56 -26.90 -14.75
C MET A 295 31.79 -26.55 -13.87
N LYS A 296 33.00 -26.91 -14.33
CA LYS A 296 34.25 -26.61 -13.62
C LYS A 296 34.85 -25.25 -13.94
N GLU A 297 34.40 -24.58 -15.00
CA GLU A 297 34.96 -23.34 -15.50
C GLU A 297 34.07 -22.13 -15.20
N ASP A 298 32.74 -22.31 -15.28
CA ASP A 298 31.75 -21.25 -15.14
C ASP A 298 31.15 -21.22 -13.72
N ILE A 299 30.66 -20.06 -13.30
CA ILE A 299 29.93 -19.87 -12.02
C ILE A 299 28.54 -20.55 -12.05
N GLY A 300 28.03 -20.83 -13.26
CA GLY A 300 26.69 -21.34 -13.45
C GLY A 300 25.60 -20.27 -13.32
N VAL A 301 24.37 -20.68 -13.61
CA VAL A 301 23.18 -19.83 -13.54
C VAL A 301 22.21 -20.40 -12.54
N SER A 302 21.95 -19.65 -11.47
CA SER A 302 20.89 -20.00 -10.52
C SER A 302 19.53 -19.90 -11.21
N SER A 303 18.76 -20.98 -11.18
CA SER A 303 17.52 -21.16 -11.91
C SER A 303 16.54 -22.00 -11.11
N GLN A 304 15.24 -21.88 -11.40
CA GLN A 304 14.23 -22.82 -10.94
C GLN A 304 14.18 -24.02 -11.89
N LYS A 305 13.94 -25.23 -11.36
CA LYS A 305 13.65 -26.44 -12.11
C LYS A 305 12.23 -26.91 -11.79
N TRP A 306 11.33 -26.87 -12.78
CA TRP A 306 9.95 -27.30 -12.61
C TRP A 306 9.70 -28.63 -13.31
N ARG A 307 9.11 -29.57 -12.58
CA ARG A 307 8.66 -30.83 -13.13
C ARG A 307 7.17 -30.73 -13.43
N VAL A 308 6.81 -30.97 -14.69
CA VAL A 308 5.45 -30.80 -15.20
C VAL A 308 5.03 -31.99 -16.07
N ASP A 309 3.73 -32.10 -16.33
CA ASP A 309 3.21 -33.07 -17.30
C ASP A 309 3.23 -32.50 -18.75
N TYR A 310 2.89 -33.32 -19.72
CA TYR A 310 2.87 -32.96 -21.14
C TYR A 310 1.90 -31.84 -21.49
N ASP A 311 0.83 -31.69 -20.71
CA ASP A 311 -0.28 -30.76 -20.99
C ASP A 311 -0.10 -29.38 -20.31
N TYR A 312 0.98 -29.22 -19.53
CA TYR A 312 1.23 -28.02 -18.73
C TYR A 312 1.29 -26.75 -19.58
N MET A 313 2.11 -26.73 -20.64
CA MET A 313 2.28 -25.55 -21.50
C MET A 313 0.97 -25.15 -22.17
N HIS A 314 0.15 -26.14 -22.59
CA HIS A 314 -1.16 -25.90 -23.20
C HIS A 314 -2.19 -25.41 -22.18
N THR A 315 -2.18 -25.94 -20.95
CA THR A 315 -3.12 -25.55 -19.88
C THR A 315 -2.87 -24.13 -19.43
N MET A 316 -1.58 -23.73 -19.32
CA MET A 316 -1.17 -22.38 -18.93
C MET A 316 -1.08 -21.42 -20.13
N GLU A 317 -1.30 -21.90 -21.35
CA GLU A 317 -1.17 -21.15 -22.60
C GLU A 317 0.19 -20.41 -22.70
N MET A 318 1.27 -21.08 -22.26
CA MET A 318 2.63 -20.56 -22.34
C MET A 318 3.15 -20.66 -23.79
N LYS A 319 3.78 -19.58 -24.25
CA LYS A 319 4.24 -19.48 -25.64
C LYS A 319 5.66 -20.01 -25.79
N ILE A 320 5.83 -21.02 -26.65
CA ILE A 320 7.14 -21.47 -27.15
C ILE A 320 7.54 -20.54 -28.29
N ILE A 321 8.72 -19.92 -28.18
CA ILE A 321 9.26 -18.99 -29.18
C ILE A 321 10.27 -19.63 -30.12
N GLU A 322 10.96 -20.70 -29.69
CA GLU A 322 11.88 -21.49 -30.50
C GLU A 322 11.73 -22.98 -30.16
N GLY A 323 11.90 -23.85 -31.13
CA GLY A 323 11.80 -25.29 -30.93
C GLY A 323 10.37 -25.80 -30.78
N ARG A 324 10.14 -26.77 -29.88
CA ARG A 324 8.86 -27.46 -29.68
C ARG A 324 8.52 -27.72 -28.23
N ASN A 325 7.25 -28.04 -27.98
CA ASN A 325 6.77 -28.55 -26.68
C ASN A 325 7.11 -30.04 -26.51
N PHE A 326 6.95 -30.56 -25.29
CA PHE A 326 7.00 -32.00 -25.01
C PHE A 326 5.91 -32.78 -25.77
N SER A 327 6.25 -34.01 -26.20
CA SER A 327 5.33 -34.91 -26.87
C SER A 327 5.33 -36.30 -26.20
N LYS A 328 4.14 -36.89 -26.05
CA LYS A 328 3.98 -38.26 -25.55
C LYS A 328 4.56 -39.30 -26.50
N ASP A 329 4.68 -38.94 -27.80
CA ASP A 329 5.19 -39.82 -28.85
C ASP A 329 6.72 -39.87 -28.93
N MET A 330 7.42 -39.06 -28.13
CA MET A 330 8.87 -38.93 -28.12
C MET A 330 9.46 -39.38 -26.77
N ALA A 331 9.94 -40.62 -26.69
CA ALA A 331 10.55 -41.17 -25.48
C ALA A 331 11.79 -40.36 -25.01
N SER A 332 12.49 -39.71 -25.96
CA SER A 332 13.64 -38.82 -25.67
C SER A 332 13.29 -37.62 -24.81
N ASP A 333 12.01 -37.24 -24.73
CA ASP A 333 11.58 -36.09 -23.95
C ASP A 333 11.68 -36.29 -22.43
N SER A 334 11.90 -37.54 -21.97
CA SER A 334 12.24 -37.83 -20.57
C SER A 334 13.56 -37.19 -20.13
N SER A 335 14.49 -36.92 -21.06
CA SER A 335 15.76 -36.20 -20.80
C SER A 335 15.83 -34.86 -21.54
N ALA A 336 14.68 -34.31 -21.91
CA ALA A 336 14.56 -33.00 -22.55
C ALA A 336 14.14 -31.91 -21.59
N THR A 337 14.43 -30.67 -21.95
CA THR A 337 14.00 -29.48 -21.20
C THR A 337 13.53 -28.37 -22.13
N ILE A 338 12.59 -27.57 -21.59
CA ILE A 338 12.20 -26.27 -22.14
C ILE A 338 12.71 -25.21 -21.17
N ILE A 339 13.45 -24.22 -21.66
CA ILE A 339 14.00 -23.13 -20.85
C ILE A 339 13.33 -21.80 -21.22
N ASN A 340 13.32 -20.85 -20.30
CA ASN A 340 12.86 -19.50 -20.65
C ASN A 340 13.98 -18.68 -21.30
N LYS A 341 13.60 -17.60 -22.00
CA LYS A 341 14.54 -16.72 -22.71
C LYS A 341 15.62 -16.15 -21.78
N THR A 342 15.25 -15.78 -20.55
CA THR A 342 16.20 -15.28 -19.54
C THR A 342 17.27 -16.34 -19.21
N MET A 343 16.92 -17.61 -19.09
CA MET A 343 17.88 -18.70 -18.83
C MET A 343 18.81 -18.90 -20.02
N ALA A 344 18.27 -18.93 -21.26
CA ALA A 344 19.09 -19.03 -22.45
C ALA A 344 20.11 -17.89 -22.54
N GLY A 345 19.69 -16.65 -22.26
CA GLY A 345 20.55 -15.48 -22.25
C GLY A 345 21.64 -15.53 -21.18
N LYS A 346 21.29 -15.87 -19.94
CA LYS A 346 22.26 -15.94 -18.82
C LYS A 346 23.27 -17.09 -19.00
N LEU A 347 22.86 -18.22 -19.57
CA LEU A 347 23.77 -19.29 -19.97
C LEU A 347 24.59 -18.93 -21.23
N GLY A 348 24.28 -17.84 -21.94
CA GLY A 348 24.98 -17.45 -23.17
C GLY A 348 24.80 -18.45 -24.31
N LEU A 349 23.60 -19.06 -24.43
CA LEU A 349 23.24 -19.98 -25.49
C LEU A 349 22.76 -19.19 -26.71
N LYS A 350 23.59 -19.07 -27.77
CA LYS A 350 23.21 -18.36 -29.02
C LYS A 350 22.15 -19.12 -29.83
N ASN A 351 22.29 -20.47 -29.91
CA ASN A 351 21.35 -21.40 -30.56
C ASN A 351 20.98 -22.45 -29.51
N PRO A 352 19.98 -22.23 -28.66
CA PRO A 352 19.74 -23.08 -27.49
C PRO A 352 19.25 -24.48 -27.84
N ILE A 353 18.52 -24.65 -28.96
CA ILE A 353 17.90 -25.92 -29.32
C ILE A 353 18.98 -26.96 -29.64
N GLY A 354 18.86 -28.15 -29.03
CA GLY A 354 19.80 -29.26 -29.14
C GLY A 354 21.02 -29.16 -28.25
N GLN A 355 21.26 -27.99 -27.58
CA GLN A 355 22.34 -27.88 -26.61
C GLN A 355 21.98 -28.58 -25.29
N ARG A 356 23.02 -29.04 -24.57
CA ARG A 356 22.85 -29.77 -23.33
C ARG A 356 23.23 -28.89 -22.14
N ILE A 357 22.41 -28.94 -21.12
CA ILE A 357 22.61 -28.25 -19.84
C ILE A 357 22.64 -29.26 -18.70
N VAL A 358 23.41 -28.97 -17.65
CA VAL A 358 23.65 -29.88 -16.53
C VAL A 358 23.49 -29.14 -15.20
N ASN A 359 23.05 -29.83 -14.15
CA ASN A 359 22.97 -29.26 -12.78
C ASN A 359 23.81 -30.01 -11.73
N GLY A 360 24.77 -30.82 -12.17
CA GLY A 360 25.60 -31.64 -11.29
C GLY A 360 25.11 -33.08 -11.11
N TRP A 361 23.83 -33.35 -11.26
CA TRP A 361 23.25 -34.69 -11.13
C TRP A 361 22.59 -35.19 -12.41
N GLU A 362 21.99 -34.31 -13.15
CA GLU A 362 21.17 -34.63 -14.34
C GLU A 362 21.59 -33.75 -15.52
N THR A 363 21.42 -34.29 -16.70
CA THR A 363 21.69 -33.61 -17.98
C THR A 363 20.45 -33.59 -18.84
N TRP A 364 20.12 -32.44 -19.40
CA TRP A 364 18.97 -32.30 -20.30
C TRP A 364 19.36 -31.67 -21.61
N THR A 365 18.68 -32.11 -22.68
CA THR A 365 18.75 -31.49 -23.99
C THR A 365 17.67 -30.45 -24.15
N VAL A 366 18.03 -29.24 -24.52
CA VAL A 366 17.09 -28.13 -24.73
C VAL A 366 16.31 -28.40 -26.02
N ILE A 367 15.00 -28.61 -25.94
CA ILE A 367 14.11 -28.85 -27.09
C ILE A 367 13.24 -27.64 -27.44
N GLY A 368 13.08 -26.70 -26.50
CA GLY A 368 12.28 -25.49 -26.67
C GLY A 368 12.75 -24.34 -25.82
N VAL A 369 12.46 -23.13 -26.31
CA VAL A 369 12.61 -21.90 -25.57
C VAL A 369 11.24 -21.26 -25.46
N MET A 370 10.80 -20.94 -24.23
CA MET A 370 9.55 -20.25 -23.97
C MET A 370 9.77 -18.76 -23.71
N GLU A 371 8.73 -17.96 -23.96
CA GLU A 371 8.69 -16.55 -23.60
C GLU A 371 8.85 -16.39 -22.09
N ASP A 372 9.50 -15.30 -21.69
CA ASP A 372 9.67 -14.98 -20.26
C ASP A 372 8.34 -14.66 -19.59
N PHE A 373 8.17 -15.13 -18.37
CA PHE A 373 7.03 -14.81 -17.52
C PHE A 373 7.45 -14.66 -16.04
N ASN A 374 6.69 -13.86 -15.30
CA ASN A 374 6.94 -13.67 -13.88
C ASN A 374 6.07 -14.62 -13.06
N PHE A 375 6.70 -15.58 -12.43
CA PHE A 375 6.05 -16.57 -11.58
C PHE A 375 6.25 -16.31 -10.07
N GLU A 376 7.07 -15.35 -9.70
CA GLU A 376 7.29 -14.97 -8.31
C GLU A 376 6.57 -13.66 -8.00
N SER A 377 7.15 -12.54 -8.37
CA SER A 377 6.53 -11.22 -8.16
C SER A 377 6.99 -10.23 -9.24
N MET A 378 6.11 -9.33 -9.65
CA MET A 378 6.48 -8.18 -10.50
C MET A 378 7.40 -7.17 -9.79
N LYS A 379 7.73 -7.41 -8.51
CA LYS A 379 8.78 -6.69 -7.79
C LYS A 379 10.17 -7.14 -8.21
N GLN A 380 10.30 -8.34 -8.77
CA GLN A 380 11.58 -8.94 -9.16
C GLN A 380 11.69 -9.07 -10.67
N ASP A 381 12.92 -9.12 -11.16
CA ASP A 381 13.20 -9.48 -12.55
C ASP A 381 12.83 -10.93 -12.82
N VAL A 382 12.63 -11.27 -14.10
CA VAL A 382 12.33 -12.65 -14.50
C VAL A 382 13.45 -13.58 -14.06
N THR A 383 13.07 -14.59 -13.28
CA THR A 383 13.99 -15.64 -12.82
C THR A 383 14.24 -16.66 -13.96
N PRO A 384 15.48 -17.12 -14.17
CA PRO A 384 15.76 -18.23 -15.06
C PRO A 384 14.94 -19.46 -14.69
N LEU A 385 14.42 -20.15 -15.71
CA LEU A 385 13.56 -21.31 -15.52
C LEU A 385 13.89 -22.41 -16.50
N CYS A 386 13.99 -23.63 -15.96
CA CYS A 386 14.13 -24.89 -16.65
C CYS A 386 12.90 -25.76 -16.35
N VAL A 387 12.19 -26.20 -17.37
CA VAL A 387 11.00 -27.06 -17.23
C VAL A 387 11.32 -28.43 -17.78
N VAL A 388 11.08 -29.48 -17.02
CA VAL A 388 11.35 -30.88 -17.38
C VAL A 388 10.11 -31.73 -17.15
N LEU A 389 10.02 -32.86 -17.88
CA LEU A 389 8.97 -33.84 -17.61
C LEU A 389 9.22 -34.58 -16.29
N GLY A 390 8.16 -34.85 -15.56
CA GLY A 390 8.23 -35.63 -14.34
C GLY A 390 6.89 -36.21 -13.92
N ASN A 391 6.94 -37.46 -13.47
CA ASN A 391 5.82 -38.11 -12.79
C ASN A 391 5.92 -37.77 -11.30
N ASN A 392 5.20 -36.78 -10.85
CA ASN A 392 5.17 -36.44 -9.43
C ASN A 392 3.82 -36.76 -8.80
N THR A 393 3.86 -37.15 -7.55
CA THR A 393 2.73 -37.10 -6.63
C THR A 393 2.38 -35.63 -6.39
N SER A 394 1.77 -35.03 -7.40
CA SER A 394 1.47 -33.59 -7.41
C SER A 394 0.28 -33.28 -6.52
N THR A 395 0.32 -32.12 -5.89
CA THR A 395 -0.72 -31.66 -4.97
C THR A 395 -1.78 -30.82 -5.66
N ILE A 396 -1.57 -30.43 -6.93
CA ILE A 396 -2.43 -29.53 -7.68
C ILE A 396 -2.76 -30.08 -9.05
N VAL A 397 -4.06 -30.05 -9.38
CA VAL A 397 -4.56 -30.26 -10.74
C VAL A 397 -5.12 -28.94 -11.25
N ALA A 398 -4.52 -28.42 -12.33
CA ALA A 398 -4.95 -27.20 -12.99
C ALA A 398 -5.91 -27.53 -14.14
N VAL A 399 -7.10 -26.93 -14.12
CA VAL A 399 -8.19 -27.18 -15.08
C VAL A 399 -8.50 -25.90 -15.84
N LYS A 400 -8.25 -25.87 -17.15
CA LYS A 400 -8.62 -24.77 -18.02
C LYS A 400 -10.06 -24.95 -18.50
N ILE A 401 -10.91 -23.99 -18.16
CA ILE A 401 -12.35 -23.99 -18.43
C ILE A 401 -12.64 -23.24 -19.74
N LYS A 402 -13.62 -23.70 -20.53
CA LYS A 402 -14.07 -23.05 -21.78
C LYS A 402 -15.29 -22.15 -21.60
N THR A 403 -16.13 -22.49 -20.64
CA THR A 403 -17.44 -21.85 -20.44
C THR A 403 -17.37 -20.69 -19.46
N THR A 404 -18.30 -19.77 -19.54
CA THR A 404 -18.53 -18.73 -18.54
C THR A 404 -19.41 -19.21 -17.38
N ASP A 405 -20.10 -20.34 -17.52
CA ASP A 405 -20.86 -20.98 -16.43
C ASP A 405 -19.93 -21.80 -15.52
N THR A 406 -19.15 -21.07 -14.74
CA THR A 406 -18.20 -21.64 -13.77
C THR A 406 -18.90 -22.46 -12.68
N LYS A 407 -20.15 -22.13 -12.35
CA LYS A 407 -20.91 -22.83 -11.30
C LYS A 407 -21.24 -24.27 -11.70
N SER A 408 -21.67 -24.49 -12.94
CA SER A 408 -21.93 -25.82 -13.47
C SER A 408 -20.66 -26.67 -13.49
N VAL A 409 -19.54 -26.11 -13.95
CA VAL A 409 -18.25 -26.81 -14.00
C VAL A 409 -17.75 -27.18 -12.60
N ILE A 410 -17.85 -26.27 -11.63
CA ILE A 410 -17.50 -26.55 -10.23
C ILE A 410 -18.38 -27.65 -9.66
N GLY A 411 -19.67 -27.64 -9.95
CA GLY A 411 -20.60 -28.70 -9.56
C GLY A 411 -20.20 -30.07 -10.13
N TYR A 412 -19.86 -30.13 -11.42
CA TYR A 412 -19.35 -31.35 -12.06
C TYR A 412 -18.06 -31.84 -11.42
N ILE A 413 -17.06 -30.95 -11.28
CA ILE A 413 -15.77 -31.28 -10.66
C ILE A 413 -15.95 -31.76 -9.21
N SER A 414 -16.84 -31.13 -8.45
CA SER A 414 -17.12 -31.50 -7.05
C SER A 414 -17.79 -32.87 -6.95
N SER A 415 -18.71 -33.20 -7.86
CA SER A 415 -19.34 -34.51 -7.92
C SER A 415 -18.35 -35.61 -8.29
N LEU A 416 -17.49 -35.33 -9.26
CA LEU A 416 -16.42 -36.23 -9.66
C LEU A 416 -15.42 -36.46 -8.51
N TRP A 417 -14.98 -35.39 -7.85
CA TRP A 417 -14.09 -35.45 -6.68
C TRP A 417 -14.63 -36.35 -5.58
N LYS A 418 -15.94 -36.21 -5.28
CA LYS A 418 -16.60 -37.04 -4.28
C LYS A 418 -16.55 -38.53 -4.61
N GLY A 419 -16.54 -38.91 -5.89
CA GLY A 419 -16.36 -40.29 -6.33
C GLY A 419 -14.93 -40.82 -6.13
N PHE A 420 -13.91 -39.95 -6.22
CA PHE A 420 -12.52 -40.33 -6.05
C PHE A 420 -12.01 -40.22 -4.61
N ALA A 421 -12.51 -39.22 -3.86
CA ALA A 421 -12.13 -38.93 -2.46
C ALA A 421 -13.36 -38.58 -1.61
N PRO A 422 -14.23 -39.57 -1.27
CA PRO A 422 -15.50 -39.33 -0.61
C PRO A 422 -15.38 -38.67 0.78
N ASP A 423 -14.27 -38.95 1.47
CA ASP A 423 -14.02 -38.49 2.84
C ASP A 423 -13.34 -37.12 2.90
N GLN A 424 -13.07 -36.49 1.76
CA GLN A 424 -12.35 -35.21 1.70
C GLN A 424 -13.16 -34.15 0.96
N PRO A 425 -13.34 -32.97 1.55
CA PRO A 425 -13.92 -31.85 0.84
C PRO A 425 -12.96 -31.38 -0.25
N ILE A 426 -13.51 -31.05 -1.43
CA ILE A 426 -12.71 -30.46 -2.50
C ILE A 426 -12.24 -29.08 -2.08
N ARG A 427 -10.96 -28.79 -2.31
CA ARG A 427 -10.36 -27.45 -2.15
C ARG A 427 -9.93 -26.94 -3.51
N TYR A 428 -10.43 -25.80 -3.89
CA TYR A 428 -10.08 -25.18 -5.16
C TYR A 428 -9.97 -23.66 -5.03
N THR A 429 -9.22 -23.06 -5.92
CA THR A 429 -9.10 -21.61 -6.10
C THR A 429 -8.89 -21.31 -7.59
N PHE A 430 -9.16 -20.08 -8.01
CA PHE A 430 -8.83 -19.67 -9.37
C PHE A 430 -7.40 -19.13 -9.44
N LEU A 431 -6.74 -19.34 -10.59
CA LEU A 431 -5.35 -18.88 -10.79
C LEU A 431 -5.24 -17.35 -10.79
N ASP A 432 -6.24 -16.65 -11.34
CA ASP A 432 -6.33 -15.19 -11.32
C ASP A 432 -6.53 -14.65 -9.90
N GLU A 433 -7.32 -15.32 -9.06
CA GLU A 433 -7.46 -15.00 -7.65
C GLU A 433 -6.15 -15.23 -6.89
N SER A 434 -5.49 -16.36 -7.12
CA SER A 434 -4.16 -16.66 -6.54
C SER A 434 -3.13 -15.62 -6.96
N PHE A 435 -3.16 -15.19 -8.24
CA PHE A 435 -2.30 -14.13 -8.75
C PHE A 435 -2.61 -12.76 -8.10
N ALA A 436 -3.89 -12.42 -7.96
CA ALA A 436 -4.29 -11.19 -7.28
C ALA A 436 -3.84 -11.17 -5.81
N ASN A 437 -3.95 -12.30 -5.12
CA ASN A 437 -3.53 -12.45 -3.72
C ASN A 437 -2.03 -12.20 -3.50
N MET A 438 -1.17 -12.44 -4.52
CA MET A 438 0.26 -12.08 -4.45
C MET A 438 0.48 -10.57 -4.23
N TYR A 439 -0.49 -9.74 -4.61
CA TYR A 439 -0.44 -8.27 -4.52
C TYR A 439 -1.43 -7.70 -3.50
N ALA A 440 -2.05 -8.56 -2.69
CA ALA A 440 -3.03 -8.15 -1.68
C ALA A 440 -2.45 -7.11 -0.70
N GLU A 441 -1.18 -7.24 -0.31
CA GLU A 441 -0.50 -6.24 0.53
C GLU A 441 -0.40 -4.86 -0.15
N VAL A 442 -0.11 -4.83 -1.45
CA VAL A 442 -0.01 -3.58 -2.21
C VAL A 442 -1.38 -2.94 -2.34
N GLN A 443 -2.43 -3.75 -2.58
CA GLN A 443 -3.81 -3.29 -2.62
C GLN A 443 -4.24 -2.73 -1.26
N ARG A 444 -4.03 -3.49 -0.17
CA ARG A 444 -4.34 -3.04 1.21
C ARG A 444 -3.62 -1.74 1.54
N THR A 445 -2.36 -1.61 1.14
CA THR A 445 -1.62 -0.35 1.31
C THR A 445 -2.31 0.80 0.58
N GLY A 446 -2.75 0.61 -0.66
CA GLY A 446 -3.51 1.60 -1.43
C GLY A 446 -4.82 2.00 -0.76
N ASP A 447 -5.57 1.03 -0.21
CA ASP A 447 -6.83 1.26 0.48
C ASP A 447 -6.63 2.06 1.77
N ILE A 448 -5.59 1.75 2.54
CA ILE A 448 -5.22 2.50 3.75
C ILE A 448 -4.84 3.95 3.39
N PHE A 449 -4.01 4.15 2.34
CA PHE A 449 -3.69 5.50 1.86
C PHE A 449 -4.94 6.26 1.41
N THR A 450 -5.87 5.59 0.75
CA THR A 450 -7.15 6.17 0.33
C THR A 450 -7.97 6.62 1.53
N ALA A 451 -8.12 5.77 2.55
CA ALA A 451 -8.83 6.08 3.77
C ALA A 451 -8.21 7.28 4.50
N PHE A 452 -6.90 7.31 4.64
CA PHE A 452 -6.19 8.43 5.24
C PHE A 452 -6.27 9.71 4.41
N ALA A 453 -6.21 9.62 3.07
CA ALA A 453 -6.40 10.78 2.20
C ALA A 453 -7.80 11.39 2.35
N VAL A 454 -8.83 10.55 2.35
CA VAL A 454 -10.22 10.98 2.58
C VAL A 454 -10.37 11.65 3.95
N LEU A 455 -9.83 11.04 5.01
CA LEU A 455 -9.88 11.61 6.36
C LEU A 455 -9.14 12.97 6.43
N ALA A 456 -7.95 13.06 5.86
CA ALA A 456 -7.18 14.29 5.81
C ALA A 456 -7.94 15.41 5.06
N ILE A 457 -8.58 15.06 3.94
CA ILE A 457 -9.41 16.00 3.16
C ILE A 457 -10.61 16.48 3.99
N ILE A 458 -11.33 15.58 4.66
CA ILE A 458 -12.47 15.95 5.51
C ILE A 458 -12.03 16.91 6.59
N ILE A 459 -10.94 16.60 7.30
CA ILE A 459 -10.41 17.47 8.37
C ILE A 459 -9.96 18.83 7.78
N ALA A 460 -9.34 18.81 6.59
CA ALA A 460 -8.95 20.03 5.89
C ALA A 460 -10.17 20.91 5.53
N CYS A 461 -11.22 20.28 5.00
CA CYS A 461 -12.48 20.98 4.69
C CYS A 461 -13.12 21.61 5.93
N LEU A 462 -13.18 20.87 7.04
CA LEU A 462 -13.74 21.40 8.29
C LEU A 462 -12.96 22.63 8.80
N GLY A 463 -11.63 22.58 8.73
CA GLY A 463 -10.80 23.73 9.08
C GLY A 463 -10.99 24.94 8.17
N LEU A 464 -11.03 24.68 6.87
CA LEU A 464 -11.24 25.71 5.86
C LEU A 464 -12.64 26.33 5.94
N PHE A 465 -13.66 25.51 6.18
CA PHE A 465 -15.04 25.94 6.39
C PHE A 465 -15.15 26.91 7.58
N ALA A 466 -14.57 26.53 8.71
CA ALA A 466 -14.58 27.36 9.91
C ALA A 466 -13.79 28.68 9.73
N LEU A 467 -12.64 28.60 9.03
CA LEU A 467 -11.80 29.77 8.74
C LEU A 467 -12.48 30.73 7.74
N SER A 468 -13.12 30.19 6.71
CA SER A 468 -13.84 30.99 5.70
C SER A 468 -15.05 31.70 6.31
N ALA A 469 -15.79 31.03 7.22
CA ALA A 469 -16.88 31.65 7.97
C ALA A 469 -16.41 32.84 8.80
N PHE A 470 -15.30 32.66 9.51
CA PHE A 470 -14.70 33.74 10.33
C PHE A 470 -14.21 34.92 9.47
N MET A 471 -13.53 34.64 8.33
CA MET A 471 -13.07 35.70 7.42
C MET A 471 -14.23 36.46 6.78
N ALA A 472 -15.33 35.78 6.46
CA ALA A 472 -16.54 36.41 6.00
C ALA A 472 -17.15 37.33 7.06
N GLU A 473 -17.18 36.88 8.33
CA GLU A 473 -17.66 37.70 9.47
C GLU A 473 -16.80 38.96 9.70
N GLN A 474 -15.47 38.82 9.64
CA GLN A 474 -14.54 39.96 9.74
C GLN A 474 -14.72 41.01 8.65
N ARG A 475 -15.10 40.59 7.44
CA ARG A 475 -15.27 41.46 6.29
C ARG A 475 -16.73 41.87 6.03
N ASN A 476 -17.64 41.63 7.01
CA ASN A 476 -19.07 41.91 6.86
C ASN A 476 -19.36 43.38 6.50
N LYS A 477 -18.66 44.37 7.09
CA LYS A 477 -18.81 45.77 6.74
C LYS A 477 -18.37 46.06 5.29
N GLU A 478 -17.21 45.50 4.86
CA GLU A 478 -16.70 45.64 3.51
C GLU A 478 -17.66 45.00 2.48
N ILE A 479 -18.15 43.77 2.79
CA ILE A 479 -19.14 43.08 1.96
C ILE A 479 -20.44 43.89 1.87
N GLY A 480 -20.92 44.43 2.98
CA GLY A 480 -22.13 45.28 3.01
C GLY A 480 -21.99 46.52 2.13
N ILE A 481 -20.89 47.26 2.26
CA ILE A 481 -20.61 48.46 1.44
C ILE A 481 -20.56 48.09 -0.06
N ARG A 482 -19.82 47.07 -0.43
CA ARG A 482 -19.72 46.62 -1.83
C ARG A 482 -21.06 46.17 -2.39
N LYS A 483 -21.90 45.52 -1.58
CA LYS A 483 -23.23 45.10 -2.00
C LYS A 483 -24.16 46.27 -2.25
N VAL A 484 -24.12 47.33 -1.41
CA VAL A 484 -24.86 48.57 -1.64
C VAL A 484 -24.36 49.28 -2.90
N LEU A 485 -23.07 49.14 -3.25
CA LEU A 485 -22.47 49.66 -4.48
C LEU A 485 -22.71 48.76 -5.69
N GLY A 486 -23.53 47.71 -5.61
CA GLY A 486 -23.94 46.88 -6.73
C GLY A 486 -23.05 45.66 -7.01
N ALA A 487 -22.16 45.26 -6.09
CA ALA A 487 -21.36 44.07 -6.28
C ALA A 487 -22.21 42.80 -6.32
N THR A 488 -21.97 41.93 -7.31
CA THR A 488 -22.65 40.63 -7.43
C THR A 488 -22.16 39.62 -6.42
N VAL A 489 -22.98 38.61 -6.12
CA VAL A 489 -22.61 37.47 -5.21
C VAL A 489 -21.35 36.77 -5.75
N SER A 490 -21.22 36.58 -7.06
CA SER A 490 -20.05 35.94 -7.67
C SER A 490 -18.76 36.77 -7.46
N SER A 491 -18.83 38.11 -7.57
CA SER A 491 -17.68 38.97 -7.30
C SER A 491 -17.21 38.92 -5.86
N ILE A 492 -18.14 38.88 -4.89
CA ILE A 492 -17.83 38.77 -3.46
C ILE A 492 -17.23 37.37 -3.17
N THR A 493 -17.82 36.33 -3.73
CA THR A 493 -17.31 34.94 -3.58
C THR A 493 -15.90 34.79 -4.15
N ALA A 494 -15.66 35.33 -5.36
CA ALA A 494 -14.34 35.33 -5.99
C ALA A 494 -13.29 36.06 -5.13
N MET A 495 -13.64 37.23 -4.57
CA MET A 495 -12.75 37.98 -3.68
C MET A 495 -12.36 37.20 -2.45
N LEU A 496 -13.31 36.54 -1.77
CA LEU A 496 -13.04 35.75 -0.58
C LEU A 496 -12.27 34.47 -0.90
N SER A 497 -12.52 33.84 -2.05
CA SER A 497 -11.86 32.60 -2.46
C SER A 497 -10.42 32.82 -2.93
N LYS A 498 -10.09 33.99 -3.50
CA LYS A 498 -8.77 34.30 -4.09
C LYS A 498 -7.62 34.05 -3.10
N ASP A 499 -7.76 34.48 -1.86
CA ASP A 499 -6.73 34.37 -0.83
C ASP A 499 -6.45 32.88 -0.52
N PHE A 500 -7.48 32.04 -0.45
CA PHE A 500 -7.34 30.61 -0.17
C PHE A 500 -6.82 29.83 -1.37
N VAL A 501 -7.29 30.13 -2.59
CA VAL A 501 -6.79 29.50 -3.83
C VAL A 501 -5.29 29.74 -3.97
N LYS A 502 -4.80 30.94 -3.64
CA LYS A 502 -3.36 31.23 -3.60
C LYS A 502 -2.61 30.29 -2.65
N LEU A 503 -3.14 30.02 -1.45
CA LEU A 503 -2.52 29.10 -0.49
C LEU A 503 -2.52 27.65 -1.00
N VAL A 504 -3.60 27.22 -1.66
CA VAL A 504 -3.68 25.89 -2.27
C VAL A 504 -2.65 25.74 -3.41
N ILE A 505 -2.49 26.78 -4.26
CA ILE A 505 -1.47 26.78 -5.33
C ILE A 505 -0.06 26.67 -4.73
N ILE A 506 0.25 27.41 -3.67
CA ILE A 506 1.53 27.30 -2.94
C ILE A 506 1.70 25.87 -2.40
N SER A 507 0.63 25.29 -1.86
CA SER A 507 0.63 23.92 -1.36
C SER A 507 0.92 22.90 -2.46
N ILE A 508 0.38 23.07 -3.66
CA ILE A 508 0.66 22.22 -4.83
C ILE A 508 2.15 22.27 -5.18
N VAL A 509 2.73 23.49 -5.23
CA VAL A 509 4.15 23.68 -5.55
C VAL A 509 5.06 22.99 -4.52
N ILE A 510 4.71 23.03 -3.23
CA ILE A 510 5.49 22.38 -2.16
C ILE A 510 5.26 20.87 -2.15
N ALA A 511 4.02 20.41 -2.31
CA ALA A 511 3.65 19.01 -2.23
C ALA A 511 4.21 18.19 -3.40
N THR A 512 4.23 18.77 -4.61
CA THR A 512 4.64 18.07 -5.84
C THR A 512 6.04 17.46 -5.77
N PRO A 513 7.11 18.19 -5.43
CA PRO A 513 8.45 17.60 -5.38
C PRO A 513 8.58 16.53 -4.30
N ILE A 514 7.91 16.70 -3.15
CA ILE A 514 7.93 15.76 -2.04
C ILE A 514 7.23 14.46 -2.45
N ALA A 515 6.01 14.56 -3.00
CA ALA A 515 5.26 13.41 -3.46
C ALA A 515 5.98 12.68 -4.62
N TYR A 516 6.55 13.42 -5.57
CA TYR A 516 7.31 12.86 -6.68
C TYR A 516 8.52 12.06 -6.18
N TRP A 517 9.29 12.63 -5.27
CA TRP A 517 10.48 11.98 -4.71
C TRP A 517 10.12 10.72 -3.91
N THR A 518 9.14 10.81 -3.00
CA THR A 518 8.71 9.69 -2.15
C THR A 518 8.14 8.55 -2.99
N MET A 519 7.29 8.87 -3.97
CA MET A 519 6.67 7.86 -4.81
C MET A 519 7.63 7.27 -5.84
N THR A 520 8.61 8.03 -6.32
CA THR A 520 9.69 7.49 -7.15
C THR A 520 10.51 6.47 -6.38
N LYS A 521 10.85 6.76 -5.12
CA LYS A 521 11.55 5.78 -4.26
C LYS A 521 10.72 4.52 -4.04
N TRP A 522 9.44 4.66 -3.74
CA TRP A 522 8.55 3.52 -3.56
C TRP A 522 8.41 2.67 -4.84
N LEU A 523 8.31 3.31 -6.00
CA LEU A 523 8.25 2.60 -7.29
C LEU A 523 9.56 1.85 -7.61
N GLN A 524 10.70 2.23 -7.04
CA GLN A 524 11.97 1.51 -7.22
C GLN A 524 11.95 0.09 -6.64
N ASP A 525 11.06 -0.20 -5.69
CA ASP A 525 10.86 -1.55 -5.16
C ASP A 525 10.19 -2.51 -6.19
N PHE A 526 9.81 -2.01 -7.37
CA PHE A 526 9.19 -2.78 -8.44
C PHE A 526 10.09 -2.82 -9.67
N ALA A 527 10.43 -4.03 -10.17
CA ALA A 527 11.10 -4.19 -11.46
C ALA A 527 10.19 -3.68 -12.60
N TYR A 528 8.90 -3.97 -12.50
CA TYR A 528 7.88 -3.48 -13.44
C TYR A 528 7.08 -2.34 -12.81
N ARG A 529 7.40 -1.12 -13.22
CA ARG A 529 6.81 0.09 -12.64
C ARG A 529 6.26 1.04 -13.70
N ILE A 530 5.25 1.81 -13.29
CA ILE A 530 4.76 2.95 -14.08
C ILE A 530 5.73 4.13 -13.97
N SER A 531 5.64 5.04 -14.93
CA SER A 531 6.22 6.39 -14.80
C SER A 531 5.20 7.32 -14.16
N ILE A 532 5.64 8.20 -13.26
CA ILE A 532 4.79 9.23 -12.68
C ILE A 532 4.56 10.30 -13.75
N SER A 533 3.35 10.33 -14.29
CA SER A 533 2.97 11.26 -15.34
C SER A 533 2.48 12.59 -14.74
N TRP A 534 2.74 13.70 -15.43
CA TRP A 534 2.34 15.05 -15.01
C TRP A 534 0.83 15.20 -14.74
N TRP A 535 -0.01 14.46 -15.46
CA TRP A 535 -1.47 14.51 -15.30
C TRP A 535 -1.94 14.01 -13.92
N MET A 536 -1.21 13.08 -13.29
CA MET A 536 -1.53 12.58 -11.94
C MET A 536 -1.43 13.71 -10.91
N ILE A 537 -0.39 14.53 -11.07
CA ILE A 537 -0.16 15.73 -10.25
C ILE A 537 -1.23 16.80 -10.56
N ALA A 538 -1.54 16.99 -11.84
CA ALA A 538 -2.56 17.93 -12.26
C ALA A 538 -3.96 17.57 -11.71
N VAL A 539 -4.35 16.30 -11.78
CA VAL A 539 -5.63 15.82 -11.22
C VAL A 539 -5.69 16.03 -9.71
N ALA A 540 -4.61 15.71 -8.98
CA ALA A 540 -4.56 15.93 -7.53
C ALA A 540 -4.65 17.43 -7.18
N GLY A 541 -3.96 18.28 -7.92
CA GLY A 541 -4.02 19.73 -7.75
C GLY A 541 -5.40 20.32 -8.06
N LEU A 542 -6.01 19.89 -9.17
CA LEU A 542 -7.38 20.30 -9.54
C LEU A 542 -8.40 19.82 -8.50
N ALA A 543 -8.30 18.59 -8.03
CA ALA A 543 -9.16 18.08 -6.97
C ALA A 543 -9.04 18.93 -5.69
N ALA A 544 -7.82 19.24 -5.25
CA ALA A 544 -7.60 20.09 -4.09
C ALA A 544 -8.19 21.51 -4.25
N ILE A 545 -8.02 22.13 -5.42
CA ILE A 545 -8.61 23.44 -5.75
C ILE A 545 -10.15 23.36 -5.75
N MET A 546 -10.74 22.34 -6.39
CA MET A 546 -12.20 22.18 -6.42
C MET A 546 -12.78 21.97 -5.02
N ILE A 547 -12.16 21.12 -4.21
CA ILE A 547 -12.58 20.86 -2.83
C ILE A 547 -12.52 22.16 -2.02
N ALA A 548 -11.43 22.93 -2.13
CA ALA A 548 -11.29 24.22 -1.45
C ALA A 548 -12.37 25.21 -1.91
N LEU A 549 -12.60 25.34 -3.22
CA LEU A 549 -13.62 26.25 -3.78
C LEU A 549 -15.03 25.87 -3.32
N ILE A 550 -15.40 24.59 -3.36
CA ILE A 550 -16.72 24.12 -2.89
C ILE A 550 -16.90 24.48 -1.43
N THR A 551 -15.90 24.20 -0.58
CA THR A 551 -15.94 24.45 0.86
C THR A 551 -16.09 25.93 1.17
N ILE A 552 -15.33 26.81 0.48
CA ILE A 552 -15.34 28.25 0.72
C ILE A 552 -16.60 28.89 0.12
N SER A 553 -17.03 28.46 -1.06
CA SER A 553 -18.18 29.05 -1.77
C SER A 553 -19.45 28.96 -0.92
N PHE A 554 -19.65 27.86 -0.19
CA PHE A 554 -20.82 27.72 0.68
C PHE A 554 -20.90 28.87 1.72
N GLN A 555 -19.80 29.19 2.40
CA GLN A 555 -19.77 30.27 3.38
C GLN A 555 -19.78 31.66 2.76
N SER A 556 -19.08 31.81 1.64
CA SER A 556 -19.02 33.10 0.91
C SER A 556 -20.36 33.48 0.31
N ILE A 557 -21.11 32.53 -0.26
CA ILE A 557 -22.47 32.74 -0.76
C ILE A 557 -23.40 33.10 0.39
N LYS A 558 -23.34 32.37 1.52
CA LYS A 558 -24.14 32.67 2.70
C LYS A 558 -23.91 34.11 3.21
N ALA A 559 -22.64 34.56 3.24
CA ALA A 559 -22.29 35.93 3.64
C ALA A 559 -22.74 36.97 2.58
N ALA A 560 -22.61 36.67 1.29
CA ALA A 560 -23.01 37.57 0.22
C ALA A 560 -24.54 37.75 0.10
N ILE A 561 -25.33 36.74 0.49
CA ILE A 561 -26.80 36.82 0.49
C ILE A 561 -27.32 37.56 1.75
N ALA A 562 -26.53 37.65 2.83
CA ALA A 562 -26.94 38.31 4.07
C ALA A 562 -27.42 39.73 3.86
N ASN A 563 -28.40 40.21 4.66
CA ASN A 563 -29.01 41.52 4.53
C ASN A 563 -28.00 42.64 4.87
N PRO A 564 -27.66 43.55 3.91
CA PRO A 564 -26.67 44.59 4.10
C PRO A 564 -27.04 45.58 5.22
N MET A 565 -28.34 45.82 5.44
CA MET A 565 -28.82 46.69 6.50
C MET A 565 -28.44 46.18 7.92
N LYS A 566 -28.47 44.85 8.13
CA LYS A 566 -28.02 44.25 9.41
C LYS A 566 -26.50 44.37 9.59
N SER A 567 -25.74 44.29 8.49
CA SER A 567 -24.27 44.36 8.51
C SER A 567 -23.74 45.80 8.81
N LEU A 568 -24.52 46.83 8.49
CA LEU A 568 -24.15 48.23 8.70
C LEU A 568 -24.67 48.80 10.06
N ARG A 569 -25.67 48.16 10.68
CA ARG A 569 -26.36 48.59 11.89
C ARG A 569 -25.79 48.02 13.21
N THR A 570 -24.73 47.22 13.14
CA THR A 570 -24.06 46.66 14.34
C THR A 570 -23.08 47.69 14.88
N GLU A 571 -23.58 48.61 15.70
CA GLU A 571 -22.86 49.29 16.77
C GLU A 571 -23.15 48.61 18.11
#